data_524f634609658ce939de56a3632e1b6d
#
_entry.id   524f634609658ce939de56a3632e1b6d
#
_cell.length_a   1.000
_cell.length_b   1.000
_cell.length_c   1.000
_cell.angle_alpha   90.00
_cell.angle_beta   90.00
_cell.angle_gamma   90.00
#
_symmetry.space_group_name_H-M   'P 1'
#
loop_
_entity.id
_entity.type
_entity.pdbx_description
1 polymer ?
#
loop_
_entity_poly.entity_id
_entity_poly.type
_entity_poly.pdbx_seq_one_letter_code
_entity_poly.pdbx_strand_id
1 'polypeptide(L)'
;MAFIKSVEKSFDYAILEKSKNINAIKLDIPWSDLGSWKEISIIFNKNKLKYFKKKNVFYRPWGSYTNLFKGKNFLVKELKVKKRGVLSLQKHYHRSEHWLIVQGKPIITLNKKKIMKYKNESIFIPKGAIHRIENPFKKTVKILEIQKGSILKETDIVRYQDIYGRVKQSQVQ
;
A
#
# COMPACT_ATOMS: atom_id res chain seq x y z
N MET A 1 -27.04 16.06 2.17
CA MET A 1 -27.28 16.32 3.62
C MET A 1 -27.91 15.16 4.41
N ALA A 2 -28.20 14.02 3.86
CA ALA A 2 -28.78 12.87 4.60
C ALA A 2 -27.76 12.08 5.45
N PHE A 3 -26.50 12.02 5.07
CA PHE A 3 -25.46 11.27 5.79
C PHE A 3 -25.06 11.81 7.16
N ILE A 4 -25.28 13.10 7.41
CA ILE A 4 -24.90 13.76 8.70
C ILE A 4 -25.85 13.40 9.83
N LYS A 5 -27.02 12.83 9.55
CA LYS A 5 -28.04 12.42 10.53
C LYS A 5 -28.13 10.92 10.77
N SER A 6 -27.27 10.11 10.11
CA SER A 6 -27.28 8.65 10.32
C SER A 6 -26.60 8.29 11.63
N VAL A 7 -27.22 7.38 12.39
CA VAL A 7 -26.63 6.82 13.61
C VAL A 7 -25.41 6.00 13.22
N GLU A 8 -24.27 6.19 13.90
CA GLU A 8 -23.04 5.42 13.69
C GLU A 8 -23.20 3.99 14.25
N LYS A 9 -23.88 3.13 13.47
CA LYS A 9 -24.06 1.71 13.75
C LYS A 9 -23.87 0.91 12.48
N SER A 10 -23.32 -0.31 12.59
CA SER A 10 -23.26 -1.23 11.44
C SER A 10 -24.67 -1.55 10.94
N PHE A 11 -24.79 -1.87 9.67
CA PHE A 11 -26.05 -2.27 9.05
C PHE A 11 -26.70 -3.47 9.78
N ASP A 12 -25.88 -4.40 10.27
CA ASP A 12 -26.33 -5.57 11.03
C ASP A 12 -27.10 -5.15 12.29
N TYR A 13 -26.52 -4.32 13.13
CA TYR A 13 -27.14 -3.84 14.38
C TYR A 13 -28.24 -2.79 14.18
N ALA A 14 -28.16 -2.02 13.10
CA ALA A 14 -29.13 -0.97 12.86
C ALA A 14 -30.43 -1.52 12.23
N ILE A 15 -30.34 -2.50 11.36
CA ILE A 15 -31.42 -2.97 10.51
C ILE A 15 -31.65 -4.48 10.64
N LEU A 16 -30.63 -5.33 10.42
CA LEU A 16 -30.83 -6.77 10.32
C LEU A 16 -31.33 -7.38 11.63
N GLU A 17 -30.77 -7.08 12.77
CA GLU A 17 -31.20 -7.62 14.06
C GLU A 17 -32.65 -7.21 14.46
N LYS A 18 -33.15 -6.14 13.88
CA LYS A 18 -34.48 -5.59 14.20
C LYS A 18 -35.54 -5.96 13.17
N SER A 19 -35.14 -6.45 12.01
CA SER A 19 -36.05 -6.78 10.93
C SER A 19 -36.68 -8.16 11.15
N LYS A 20 -38.01 -8.22 11.02
CA LYS A 20 -38.77 -9.46 11.08
C LYS A 20 -38.95 -10.16 9.71
N ASN A 21 -38.54 -9.48 8.62
CA ASN A 21 -38.72 -9.93 7.23
C ASN A 21 -37.35 -10.21 6.58
N ILE A 22 -36.50 -10.98 7.25
CA ILE A 22 -35.21 -11.41 6.70
C ILE A 22 -35.30 -12.87 6.30
N ASN A 23 -34.96 -13.16 5.05
CA ASN A 23 -34.74 -14.51 4.57
C ASN A 23 -33.23 -14.73 4.40
N ALA A 24 -32.70 -15.75 5.06
CA ALA A 24 -31.29 -16.14 4.93
C ALA A 24 -31.21 -17.41 4.07
N ILE A 25 -30.31 -17.41 3.11
CA ILE A 25 -29.98 -18.59 2.30
C ILE A 25 -28.59 -19.07 2.75
N LYS A 26 -28.52 -20.35 3.13
CA LYS A 26 -27.26 -21.00 3.45
C LYS A 26 -26.45 -21.17 2.18
N LEU A 27 -25.23 -20.59 2.15
CA LEU A 27 -24.28 -20.76 1.05
C LEU A 27 -23.20 -21.75 1.49
N ASP A 28 -23.07 -22.87 0.78
CA ASP A 28 -22.01 -23.86 1.00
C ASP A 28 -20.76 -23.52 0.16
N ILE A 29 -20.35 -22.27 0.20
CA ILE A 29 -19.12 -21.78 -0.43
C ILE A 29 -18.14 -21.32 0.63
N PRO A 30 -16.82 -21.48 0.42
CA PRO A 30 -15.82 -20.90 1.29
C PRO A 30 -15.95 -19.38 1.27
N TRP A 31 -16.34 -18.77 2.40
CA TRP A 31 -16.46 -17.33 2.56
C TRP A 31 -15.63 -16.85 3.74
N SER A 32 -15.07 -15.68 3.63
CA SER A 32 -14.40 -14.97 4.72
C SER A 32 -14.48 -13.48 4.45
N ASP A 33 -14.75 -12.70 5.49
CA ASP A 33 -14.77 -11.24 5.44
C ASP A 33 -13.38 -10.60 5.41
N LEU A 34 -12.31 -11.41 5.53
CA LEU A 34 -10.92 -10.94 5.60
C LEU A 34 -10.68 -9.91 6.70
N GLY A 35 -11.50 -9.90 7.73
CA GLY A 35 -11.43 -8.94 8.82
C GLY A 35 -10.22 -9.10 9.74
N SER A 36 -9.49 -10.22 9.63
CA SER A 36 -8.30 -10.48 10.44
C SER A 36 -7.12 -11.03 9.65
N TRP A 37 -5.91 -10.72 10.10
CA TRP A 37 -4.68 -11.30 9.54
C TRP A 37 -4.63 -12.83 9.63
N LYS A 38 -5.31 -13.41 10.62
CA LYS A 38 -5.42 -14.88 10.78
C LYS A 38 -6.21 -15.49 9.63
N GLU A 39 -7.33 -14.89 9.24
CA GLU A 39 -8.15 -15.34 8.10
C GLU A 39 -7.43 -15.17 6.78
N ILE A 40 -6.77 -14.02 6.58
CA ILE A 40 -5.88 -13.80 5.44
C ILE A 40 -4.85 -14.92 5.35
N SER A 41 -4.18 -15.29 6.46
CA SER A 41 -3.17 -16.33 6.47
C SER A 41 -3.72 -17.73 6.12
N ILE A 42 -4.94 -18.04 6.52
CA ILE A 42 -5.62 -19.32 6.21
C ILE A 42 -5.91 -19.43 4.72
N ILE A 43 -6.42 -18.35 4.09
CA ILE A 43 -6.69 -18.31 2.65
C ILE A 43 -5.37 -18.39 1.86
N PHE A 44 -4.35 -17.70 2.29
CA PHE A 44 -3.01 -17.76 1.72
C PHE A 44 -2.44 -19.17 1.74
N ASN A 45 -2.59 -19.90 2.85
CA ASN A 45 -2.13 -21.27 3.00
C ASN A 45 -2.93 -22.27 2.14
N LYS A 46 -4.27 -22.15 2.09
CA LYS A 46 -5.13 -23.04 1.30
C LYS A 46 -4.90 -22.90 -0.22
N ASN A 47 -4.64 -21.70 -0.70
CA ASN A 47 -4.50 -21.44 -2.14
C ASN A 47 -3.08 -21.60 -2.68
N LYS A 48 -2.13 -22.16 -1.91
CA LYS A 48 -0.71 -22.32 -2.30
C LYS A 48 -0.12 -21.04 -2.92
N LEU A 49 -0.57 -19.87 -2.43
CA LEU A 49 -0.02 -18.60 -2.87
C LEU A 49 1.47 -18.60 -2.55
N LYS A 50 2.30 -18.41 -3.55
CA LYS A 50 3.77 -18.50 -3.42
C LYS A 50 4.26 -17.40 -2.49
N TYR A 51 4.39 -17.71 -1.21
CA TYR A 51 5.22 -16.95 -0.30
C TYR A 51 6.63 -16.92 -0.85
N PHE A 52 7.28 -15.78 -0.85
CA PHE A 52 8.72 -15.77 -0.98
C PHE A 52 9.31 -16.49 0.24
N LYS A 53 9.58 -17.80 0.11
CA LYS A 53 10.19 -18.64 1.16
C LYS A 53 11.51 -18.06 1.68
N LYS A 54 12.18 -17.23 0.87
CA LYS A 54 13.39 -16.48 1.22
C LYS A 54 13.09 -15.00 1.02
N LYS A 55 13.03 -14.22 2.10
CA LYS A 55 12.85 -12.77 2.04
C LYS A 55 14.11 -12.14 1.44
N ASN A 56 14.10 -11.82 0.17
CA ASN A 56 15.18 -11.06 -0.44
C ASN A 56 15.03 -9.59 -0.05
N VAL A 57 15.99 -9.10 0.74
CA VAL A 57 16.07 -7.69 1.11
C VAL A 57 16.92 -6.98 0.07
N PHE A 58 16.37 -5.94 -0.52
CA PHE A 58 17.05 -5.08 -1.50
C PHE A 58 17.45 -3.78 -0.83
N TYR A 59 18.75 -3.59 -0.65
CA TYR A 59 19.28 -2.37 -0.06
C TYR A 59 19.31 -1.23 -1.08
N ARG A 60 19.01 -0.01 -0.61
CA ARG A 60 18.98 1.22 -1.38
C ARG A 60 19.59 2.35 -0.53
N PRO A 61 20.07 3.44 -1.14
CA PRO A 61 20.66 4.55 -0.38
C PRO A 61 19.73 5.16 0.67
N TRP A 62 18.42 5.10 0.46
CA TRP A 62 17.39 5.59 1.38
C TRP A 62 16.96 4.57 2.44
N GLY A 63 17.39 3.32 2.35
CA GLY A 63 16.98 2.23 3.26
C GLY A 63 16.94 0.88 2.58
N SER A 64 15.81 0.19 2.64
CA SER A 64 15.63 -1.12 1.98
C SER A 64 14.18 -1.41 1.67
N TYR A 65 13.96 -2.36 0.77
CA TYR A 65 12.65 -2.96 0.60
C TYR A 65 12.74 -4.49 0.53
N THR A 66 11.64 -5.13 0.87
CA THR A 66 11.48 -6.58 0.82
C THR A 66 10.22 -6.90 0.05
N ASN A 67 10.31 -7.75 -0.97
CA ASN A 67 9.12 -8.28 -1.62
C ASN A 67 8.48 -9.33 -0.69
N LEU A 68 7.22 -9.08 -0.30
CA LEU A 68 6.49 -9.96 0.61
C LEU A 68 5.65 -10.97 -0.13
N PHE A 69 4.98 -10.51 -1.19
CA PHE A 69 4.07 -11.33 -1.97
C PHE A 69 3.93 -10.79 -3.40
N LYS A 70 3.79 -11.69 -4.38
CA LYS A 70 3.57 -11.35 -5.79
C LYS A 70 2.42 -12.20 -6.35
N GLY A 71 1.38 -11.53 -6.84
CA GLY A 71 0.29 -12.13 -7.62
C GLY A 71 0.40 -11.83 -9.11
N LYS A 72 -0.65 -12.16 -9.86
CA LYS A 72 -0.66 -11.99 -11.33
C LYS A 72 -0.45 -10.53 -11.75
N ASN A 73 -1.16 -9.58 -11.13
CA ASN A 73 -1.14 -8.15 -11.49
C ASN A 73 -0.88 -7.25 -10.28
N PHE A 74 -0.28 -7.78 -9.21
CA PHE A 74 0.07 -7.00 -8.03
C PHE A 74 1.32 -7.53 -7.33
N LEU A 75 1.97 -6.66 -6.57
CA LEU A 75 3.15 -6.93 -5.78
C LEU A 75 3.03 -6.21 -4.45
N VAL A 76 3.26 -6.92 -3.36
CA VAL A 76 3.30 -6.36 -2.01
C VAL A 76 4.74 -6.28 -1.54
N LYS A 77 5.14 -5.10 -1.04
CA LYS A 77 6.48 -4.83 -0.51
C LYS A 77 6.41 -4.23 0.88
N GLU A 78 7.40 -4.51 1.70
CA GLU A 78 7.72 -3.72 2.89
C GLU A 78 8.86 -2.76 2.54
N LEU A 79 8.63 -1.47 2.71
CA LEU A 79 9.65 -0.43 2.59
C LEU A 79 10.13 -0.05 3.99
N LYS A 80 11.45 0.03 4.19
CA LYS A 80 12.09 0.56 5.40
C LYS A 80 12.90 1.79 5.04
N VAL A 81 12.36 2.97 5.35
CA VAL A 81 13.03 4.24 5.06
C VAL A 81 13.81 4.65 6.29
N LYS A 82 15.15 4.67 6.18
CA LYS A 82 16.03 5.02 7.28
C LYS A 82 15.85 6.49 7.69
N LYS A 83 16.38 6.86 8.83
CA LYS A 83 16.46 8.25 9.29
C LYS A 83 17.03 9.14 8.16
N ARG A 84 16.36 10.26 7.86
CA ARG A 84 16.69 11.21 6.78
C ARG A 84 16.73 10.57 5.38
N GLY A 85 16.16 9.37 5.21
CA GLY A 85 16.03 8.74 3.91
C GLY A 85 14.98 9.42 3.05
N VAL A 86 15.29 9.61 1.77
CA VAL A 86 14.41 10.27 0.80
C VAL A 86 14.37 9.40 -0.46
N LEU A 87 13.20 8.94 -0.87
CA LEU A 87 13.05 8.24 -2.14
C LEU A 87 13.13 9.25 -3.30
N SER A 88 13.43 8.76 -4.50
CA SER A 88 13.37 9.61 -5.70
C SER A 88 11.97 10.22 -5.88
N LEU A 89 11.90 11.43 -6.40
CA LEU A 89 10.66 11.97 -6.94
C LEU A 89 10.41 11.26 -8.26
N GLN A 90 9.34 10.50 -8.35
CA GLN A 90 9.12 9.54 -9.43
C GLN A 90 7.65 9.40 -9.81
N LYS A 91 7.38 8.83 -10.99
CA LYS A 91 6.05 8.36 -11.39
C LYS A 91 6.13 6.98 -12.05
N HIS A 92 4.97 6.35 -12.21
CA HIS A 92 4.78 5.08 -12.88
C HIS A 92 3.67 5.18 -13.92
N TYR A 93 3.91 4.67 -15.12
CA TYR A 93 2.90 4.69 -16.18
C TYR A 93 1.94 3.49 -16.15
N HIS A 94 2.41 2.34 -15.61
CA HIS A 94 1.70 1.07 -15.78
C HIS A 94 1.16 0.51 -14.47
N ARG A 95 1.44 1.17 -13.32
CA ARG A 95 0.96 0.74 -12.02
C ARG A 95 0.49 1.89 -11.15
N SER A 96 -0.45 1.60 -10.27
CA SER A 96 -0.81 2.39 -9.10
C SER A 96 -0.20 1.78 -7.85
N GLU A 97 -0.13 2.54 -6.77
CA GLU A 97 0.40 2.08 -5.50
C GLU A 97 -0.55 2.47 -4.36
N HIS A 98 -0.66 1.62 -3.36
CA HIS A 98 -1.36 1.93 -2.12
C HIS A 98 -0.37 1.73 -0.97
N TRP A 99 -0.15 2.76 -0.17
CA TRP A 99 0.80 2.77 0.93
C TRP A 99 0.08 2.82 2.26
N LEU A 100 0.37 1.85 3.14
CA LEU A 100 -0.07 1.83 4.54
C LEU A 100 1.13 2.10 5.43
N ILE A 101 1.03 3.08 6.32
CA ILE A 101 2.08 3.42 7.27
C ILE A 101 2.02 2.46 8.45
N VAL A 102 3.00 1.55 8.54
CA VAL A 102 3.10 0.57 9.63
C VAL A 102 3.82 1.16 10.84
N GLN A 103 4.82 2.02 10.59
CA GLN A 103 5.63 2.64 11.64
C GLN A 103 6.19 3.98 11.21
N GLY A 104 6.27 4.92 12.15
CA GLY A 104 6.83 6.24 11.94
C GLY A 104 5.81 7.24 11.39
N LYS A 105 6.30 8.38 10.89
CA LYS A 105 5.50 9.47 10.34
C LYS A 105 6.19 10.08 9.12
N PRO A 106 6.05 9.47 7.93
CA PRO A 106 6.65 10.00 6.71
C PRO A 106 5.96 11.28 6.23
N ILE A 107 6.70 12.08 5.47
CA ILE A 107 6.14 13.10 4.59
C ILE A 107 6.04 12.48 3.20
N ILE A 108 4.85 12.51 2.62
CA ILE A 108 4.58 12.00 1.29
C ILE A 108 4.31 13.16 0.36
N THR A 109 5.10 13.27 -0.70
CA THR A 109 4.77 14.15 -1.82
C THR A 109 3.86 13.39 -2.78
N LEU A 110 2.70 13.99 -3.12
CA LEU A 110 1.79 13.51 -4.15
C LEU A 110 1.46 14.69 -5.06
N ASN A 111 1.98 14.66 -6.28
CA ASN A 111 1.98 15.77 -7.21
C ASN A 111 2.59 17.03 -6.57
N LYS A 112 1.82 18.10 -6.44
CA LYS A 112 2.27 19.38 -5.83
C LYS A 112 2.07 19.44 -4.31
N LYS A 113 1.42 18.42 -3.69
CA LYS A 113 1.08 18.44 -2.26
C LYS A 113 2.08 17.63 -1.44
N LYS A 114 2.48 18.17 -0.27
CA LYS A 114 3.20 17.45 0.76
C LYS A 114 2.23 17.12 1.90
N ILE A 115 2.13 15.85 2.27
CA ILE A 115 1.18 15.31 3.22
C ILE A 115 1.96 14.51 4.26
N MET A 116 1.84 14.88 5.54
CA MET A 116 2.36 14.05 6.62
C MET A 116 1.35 12.93 6.89
N LYS A 117 1.84 11.70 7.00
CA LYS A 117 1.05 10.52 7.32
C LYS A 117 1.53 9.88 8.63
N TYR A 118 0.59 9.30 9.37
CA TYR A 118 0.85 8.67 10.66
C TYR A 118 0.63 7.15 10.59
N LYS A 119 1.05 6.45 11.64
CA LYS A 119 0.83 5.00 11.77
C LYS A 119 -0.67 4.69 11.59
N ASN A 120 -0.96 3.62 10.85
CA ASN A 120 -2.28 3.12 10.46
C ASN A 120 -3.02 3.97 9.43
N GLU A 121 -2.46 5.08 8.98
CA GLU A 121 -3.02 5.81 7.83
C GLU A 121 -2.51 5.25 6.52
N SER A 122 -3.32 5.39 5.48
CA SER A 122 -2.95 4.99 4.12
C SER A 122 -3.09 6.14 3.12
N ILE A 123 -2.52 5.93 1.94
CA ILE A 123 -2.64 6.84 0.81
C ILE A 123 -2.60 6.05 -0.50
N PHE A 124 -3.48 6.42 -1.43
CA PHE A 124 -3.50 5.88 -2.77
C PHE A 124 -2.70 6.79 -3.72
N ILE A 125 -1.82 6.18 -4.52
CA ILE A 125 -1.01 6.84 -5.55
C ILE A 125 -1.50 6.34 -6.91
N PRO A 126 -2.24 7.17 -7.67
CA PRO A 126 -2.71 6.76 -8.99
C PRO A 126 -1.58 6.62 -10.00
N LYS A 127 -1.84 5.90 -11.09
CA LYS A 127 -0.93 5.85 -12.24
C LYS A 127 -0.61 7.26 -12.73
N GLY A 128 0.63 7.52 -13.10
CA GLY A 128 1.08 8.81 -13.61
C GLY A 128 1.30 9.89 -12.54
N ALA A 129 0.84 9.70 -11.31
CA ALA A 129 1.04 10.68 -10.25
C ALA A 129 2.51 10.75 -9.83
N ILE A 130 3.04 11.96 -9.73
CA ILE A 130 4.40 12.22 -9.24
C ILE A 130 4.40 12.09 -7.73
N HIS A 131 5.28 11.27 -7.18
CA HIS A 131 5.27 10.97 -5.75
C HIS A 131 6.65 10.69 -5.18
N ARG A 132 6.77 10.81 -3.85
CA ARG A 132 7.99 10.60 -3.07
C ARG A 132 7.63 10.28 -1.62
N ILE A 133 8.47 9.49 -0.95
CA ILE A 133 8.50 9.32 0.51
C ILE A 133 9.74 10.00 1.05
N GLU A 134 9.57 10.79 2.10
CA GLU A 134 10.63 11.42 2.88
C GLU A 134 10.49 11.02 4.35
N ASN A 135 11.58 10.62 4.98
CA ASN A 135 11.65 10.42 6.42
C ASN A 135 12.55 11.48 7.07
N PRO A 136 12.03 12.66 7.47
CA PRO A 136 12.86 13.70 8.06
C PRO A 136 13.26 13.42 9.52
N PHE A 137 12.66 12.38 10.12
CA PHE A 137 12.81 12.10 11.55
C PHE A 137 13.90 11.06 11.85
N LYS A 138 14.24 10.93 13.15
CA LYS A 138 15.29 10.01 13.63
C LYS A 138 14.87 8.54 13.59
N LYS A 139 13.56 8.23 13.74
CA LYS A 139 13.05 6.85 13.74
C LYS A 139 12.84 6.35 12.32
N THR A 140 13.10 5.06 12.09
CA THR A 140 12.82 4.40 10.80
C THR A 140 11.33 4.41 10.51
N VAL A 141 10.96 4.71 9.28
CA VAL A 141 9.60 4.57 8.76
C VAL A 141 9.47 3.19 8.10
N LYS A 142 8.36 2.49 8.38
CA LYS A 142 7.98 1.25 7.69
C LYS A 142 6.65 1.46 6.98
N ILE A 143 6.60 1.07 5.74
CA ILE A 143 5.43 1.19 4.87
C ILE A 143 5.17 -0.16 4.21
N LEU A 144 3.91 -0.57 4.21
CA LEU A 144 3.44 -1.65 3.35
C LEU A 144 2.96 -1.02 2.05
N GLU A 145 3.61 -1.39 0.95
CA GLU A 145 3.31 -0.93 -0.40
C GLU A 145 2.62 -2.03 -1.18
N ILE A 146 1.44 -1.75 -1.72
CA ILE A 146 0.72 -2.62 -2.65
C ILE A 146 0.77 -1.97 -4.03
N GLN A 147 1.49 -2.57 -4.95
CA GLN A 147 1.55 -2.17 -6.35
C GLN A 147 0.50 -2.97 -7.14
N LYS A 148 -0.28 -2.31 -8.01
CA LYS A 148 -1.26 -2.95 -8.89
C LYS A 148 -1.11 -2.43 -10.31
N GLY A 149 -0.88 -3.32 -11.27
CA GLY A 149 -0.72 -2.94 -12.67
C GLY A 149 -0.13 -4.02 -13.56
N SER A 150 0.07 -3.69 -14.82
CA SER A 150 0.62 -4.61 -15.84
C SER A 150 2.15 -4.74 -15.76
N ILE A 151 2.86 -3.69 -15.37
CA ILE A 151 4.32 -3.68 -15.21
C ILE A 151 4.66 -3.33 -13.77
N LEU A 152 5.22 -4.31 -13.02
CA LEU A 152 5.59 -4.19 -11.61
C LEU A 152 7.12 -4.20 -11.42
N LYS A 153 7.88 -3.95 -12.49
CA LYS A 153 9.34 -3.90 -12.51
C LYS A 153 9.86 -2.48 -12.25
N GLU A 154 11.12 -2.36 -11.86
CA GLU A 154 11.77 -1.05 -11.69
C GLU A 154 11.93 -0.28 -13.00
N THR A 155 11.80 -0.92 -14.15
CA THR A 155 11.80 -0.28 -15.47
C THR A 155 10.61 0.66 -15.70
N ASP A 156 9.52 0.54 -14.90
CA ASP A 156 8.37 1.46 -14.91
C ASP A 156 8.59 2.71 -14.03
N ILE A 157 9.81 2.94 -13.52
CA ILE A 157 10.13 4.10 -12.70
C ILE A 157 10.71 5.21 -13.56
N VAL A 158 9.96 6.31 -13.70
CA VAL A 158 10.49 7.57 -14.25
C VAL A 158 10.88 8.48 -13.09
N ARG A 159 12.18 8.83 -12.99
CA ARG A 159 12.71 9.66 -11.90
C ARG A 159 12.92 11.08 -12.37
N TYR A 160 12.39 12.03 -11.59
CA TYR A 160 12.56 13.47 -11.82
C TYR A 160 13.69 14.06 -10.98
N GLN A 161 13.78 13.63 -9.71
CA GLN A 161 14.78 14.09 -8.75
C GLN A 161 15.23 12.93 -7.88
N ASP A 162 16.53 12.83 -7.67
CA ASP A 162 17.13 11.83 -6.80
C ASP A 162 18.41 12.37 -6.18
N ILE A 163 18.41 12.53 -4.86
CA ILE A 163 19.56 13.06 -4.10
C ILE A 163 20.77 12.11 -4.10
N TYR A 164 20.60 10.88 -4.62
CA TYR A 164 21.65 9.86 -4.68
C TYR A 164 22.22 9.67 -6.10
N GLY A 165 21.89 10.56 -7.04
CA GLY A 165 22.47 10.56 -8.40
C GLY A 165 21.99 9.44 -9.33
N ARG A 166 20.82 8.83 -9.08
CA ARG A 166 20.28 7.74 -9.92
C ARG A 166 19.42 8.23 -11.09
N VAL A 167 19.36 9.52 -11.33
CA VAL A 167 18.70 10.11 -12.52
C VAL A 167 19.68 10.04 -13.68
N LYS A 168 19.34 9.33 -14.77
CA LYS A 168 20.10 9.41 -16.01
C LYS A 168 19.86 10.78 -16.66
N GLN A 169 20.90 11.48 -17.06
CA GLN A 169 20.83 12.84 -17.67
C GLN A 169 20.00 12.92 -18.97
N SER A 170 19.57 11.79 -19.54
CA SER A 170 18.81 11.72 -20.81
C SER A 170 17.29 11.83 -20.67
N GLN A 171 16.74 12.17 -19.50
CA GLN A 171 15.28 12.25 -19.27
C GLN A 171 14.79 13.63 -18.82
N VAL A 172 15.59 14.67 -19.02
CA VAL A 172 15.17 16.07 -18.80
C VAL A 172 15.03 16.72 -20.17
N GLN A 173 13.88 16.57 -20.78
CA GLN A 173 13.31 17.44 -21.81
C GLN A 173 11.91 17.85 -21.38
#